data_9010a160d051849c7ddb46221ffdb1f8
#
_entry.id   9010a160d051849c7ddb46221ffdb1f8
#
_cell.length_a   1.000
_cell.length_b   1.000
_cell.length_c   1.000
_cell.angle_alpha   90.00
_cell.angle_beta   90.00
_cell.angle_gamma   90.00
#
_symmetry.space_group_name_H-M   'P 1'
#
loop_
_entity.id
_entity.type
_entity.pdbx_description
1 polymer ?
#
loop_
_entity_poly.entity_id
_entity_poly.type
_entity_poly.pdbx_seq_one_letter_code
_entity_poly.pdbx_strand_id
1 'polypeptide(L)'
;MNETTNEQEVLLLRRKLDLLLRTGKLLMESAADTNRIERNMKRVAAYLGIPEEKLHIDIRWTMLMVNVSDEKHSFSKFQKCEKHGINMEAISKISKLSWRAIEQDYSLDKYEEELEKIARQERNYTPYVVAICTGFACGGFCKLFGVTGLLF
;
A
#
# COMPACT_ATOMS: atom_id res chain seq x y z
N MET A 1 -15.66 -7.81 34.96
CA MET A 1 -16.30 -7.25 33.75
C MET A 1 -15.34 -6.36 32.94
N ASN A 2 -14.19 -5.94 33.48
CA ASN A 2 -13.23 -5.06 32.78
C ASN A 2 -12.15 -5.80 31.96
N GLU A 3 -11.84 -7.07 32.27
CA GLU A 3 -10.77 -7.81 31.58
C GLU A 3 -11.19 -8.25 30.18
N THR A 4 -12.40 -8.75 30.01
CA THR A 4 -12.92 -9.19 28.69
C THR A 4 -13.10 -8.03 27.70
N THR A 5 -13.43 -6.84 28.19
CA THR A 5 -13.55 -5.63 27.34
C THR A 5 -12.17 -5.18 26.85
N ASN A 6 -11.15 -5.23 27.73
CA ASN A 6 -9.78 -4.86 27.38
C ASN A 6 -9.15 -5.84 26.38
N GLU A 7 -9.42 -7.13 26.50
CA GLU A 7 -8.97 -8.13 25.53
C GLU A 7 -9.57 -7.93 24.14
N GLN A 8 -10.85 -7.58 24.06
CA GLN A 8 -11.53 -7.30 22.79
C GLN A 8 -10.99 -6.03 22.11
N GLU A 9 -10.71 -4.99 22.87
CA GLU A 9 -10.10 -3.75 22.36
C GLU A 9 -8.69 -3.99 21.80
N VAL A 10 -7.87 -4.76 22.51
CA VAL A 10 -6.54 -5.14 22.07
C VAL A 10 -6.59 -6.00 20.79
N LEU A 11 -7.52 -6.93 20.71
CA LEU A 11 -7.70 -7.76 19.52
C LEU A 11 -8.13 -6.94 18.30
N LEU A 12 -9.03 -6.00 18.50
CA LEU A 12 -9.48 -5.09 17.45
C LEU A 12 -8.33 -4.19 16.97
N LEU A 13 -7.54 -3.65 17.90
CA LEU A 13 -6.38 -2.83 17.56
C LEU A 13 -5.35 -3.65 16.75
N ARG A 14 -5.08 -4.88 17.16
CA ARG A 14 -4.19 -5.79 16.40
C ARG A 14 -4.69 -6.00 14.97
N ARG A 15 -5.97 -6.24 14.78
CA ARG A 15 -6.58 -6.41 13.45
C ARG A 15 -6.43 -5.13 12.60
N LYS A 16 -6.68 -3.97 13.19
CA LYS A 16 -6.49 -2.68 12.51
C LYS A 16 -5.04 -2.48 12.07
N LEU A 17 -4.07 -2.78 12.93
CA LEU A 17 -2.65 -2.70 12.60
C LEU A 17 -2.24 -3.70 11.50
N ASP A 18 -2.84 -4.90 11.50
CA ASP A 18 -2.60 -5.88 10.43
C ASP A 18 -3.08 -5.37 9.07
N LEU A 19 -4.27 -4.79 9.00
CA LEU A 19 -4.81 -4.21 7.77
C LEU A 19 -3.95 -3.04 7.28
N LEU A 20 -3.50 -2.20 8.20
CA LEU A 20 -2.62 -1.07 7.88
C LEU A 20 -1.28 -1.54 7.31
N LEU A 21 -0.66 -2.53 7.95
CA LEU A 21 0.61 -3.13 7.49
C LEU A 21 0.46 -3.85 6.15
N ARG A 22 -0.63 -4.61 5.95
CA ARG A 22 -0.90 -5.27 4.66
C ARG A 22 -1.06 -4.26 3.53
N THR A 23 -1.74 -3.14 3.80
CA THR A 23 -1.88 -2.05 2.81
C THR A 23 -0.52 -1.45 2.46
N GLY A 24 0.29 -1.13 3.45
CA GLY A 24 1.65 -0.60 3.25
C GLY A 24 2.57 -1.58 2.52
N LYS A 25 2.52 -2.87 2.89
CA LYS A 25 3.26 -3.94 2.21
C LYS A 25 2.93 -4.02 0.72
N LEU A 26 1.64 -4.04 0.36
CA LEU A 26 1.23 -4.10 -1.03
C LEU A 26 1.71 -2.89 -1.84
N LEU A 27 1.71 -1.70 -1.25
CA LEU A 27 2.26 -0.50 -1.88
C LEU A 27 3.77 -0.60 -2.08
N MET A 28 4.53 -1.08 -1.09
CA MET A 28 5.96 -1.31 -1.21
C MET A 28 6.29 -2.37 -2.27
N GLU A 29 5.59 -3.50 -2.25
CA GLU A 29 5.77 -4.58 -3.22
C GLU A 29 5.37 -4.16 -4.64
N SER A 30 4.54 -3.13 -4.79
CA SER A 30 4.16 -2.51 -6.06
C SER A 30 5.11 -1.39 -6.51
N ALA A 31 6.20 -1.16 -5.80
CA ALA A 31 7.19 -0.10 -6.04
C ALA A 31 6.60 1.33 -5.99
N ALA A 32 5.68 1.58 -5.05
CA ALA A 32 5.23 2.92 -4.75
C ALA A 32 6.35 3.72 -4.08
N ASP A 33 6.40 5.03 -4.34
CA ASP A 33 7.32 5.91 -3.65
C ASP A 33 6.97 6.07 -2.16
N THR A 34 7.97 6.36 -1.33
CA THR A 34 7.83 6.45 0.13
C THR A 34 6.76 7.45 0.56
N ASN A 35 6.69 8.63 -0.08
CA ASN A 35 5.69 9.64 0.26
C ASN A 35 4.27 9.17 -0.06
N ARG A 36 4.11 8.38 -1.13
CA ARG A 36 2.83 7.80 -1.51
C ARG A 36 2.40 6.72 -0.53
N ILE A 37 3.34 5.87 -0.10
CA ILE A 37 3.09 4.84 0.92
C ILE A 37 2.63 5.52 2.21
N GLU A 38 3.39 6.47 2.71
CA GLU A 38 3.09 7.18 3.95
C GLU A 38 1.71 7.86 3.91
N ARG A 39 1.42 8.62 2.85
CA ARG A 39 0.11 9.29 2.69
C ARG A 39 -1.06 8.31 2.65
N ASN A 40 -0.92 7.18 1.96
CA ASN A 40 -1.99 6.18 1.93
C ASN A 40 -2.14 5.50 3.29
N MET A 41 -1.04 5.18 3.98
CA MET A 41 -1.09 4.58 5.31
C MET A 41 -1.72 5.52 6.34
N LYS A 42 -1.36 6.82 6.35
CA LYS A 42 -2.00 7.81 7.21
C LYS A 42 -3.50 7.91 6.96
N ARG A 43 -3.92 7.88 5.69
CA ARG A 43 -5.35 7.88 5.33
C ARG A 43 -6.08 6.64 5.82
N VAL A 44 -5.47 5.47 5.64
CA VAL A 44 -6.04 4.21 6.16
C VAL A 44 -6.07 4.20 7.69
N ALA A 45 -5.05 4.73 8.35
CA ALA A 45 -5.04 4.86 9.82
C ALA A 45 -6.19 5.77 10.30
N ALA A 46 -6.43 6.89 9.62
CA ALA A 46 -7.56 7.76 9.93
C ALA A 46 -8.92 7.03 9.76
N TYR A 47 -9.07 6.27 8.68
CA TYR A 47 -10.24 5.40 8.47
C TYR A 47 -10.40 4.38 9.61
N LEU A 48 -9.31 3.79 10.08
CA LEU A 48 -9.30 2.81 11.18
C LEU A 48 -9.52 3.46 12.56
N GLY A 49 -9.61 4.79 12.63
CA GLY A 49 -9.76 5.54 13.88
C GLY A 49 -8.48 5.59 14.70
N ILE A 50 -7.31 5.48 14.07
CA ILE A 50 -6.01 5.64 14.71
C ILE A 50 -5.55 7.10 14.52
N PRO A 51 -5.40 7.89 15.60
CA PRO A 51 -4.95 9.27 15.52
C PRO A 51 -3.53 9.36 14.95
N GLU A 52 -3.28 10.33 14.07
CA GLU A 52 -1.97 10.53 13.45
C GLU A 52 -0.88 10.82 14.48
N GLU A 53 -1.21 11.51 15.57
CA GLU A 53 -0.29 11.86 16.67
C GLU A 53 0.25 10.62 17.41
N LYS A 54 -0.51 9.53 17.40
CA LYS A 54 -0.13 8.26 18.07
C LYS A 54 0.51 7.27 17.10
N LEU A 55 0.56 7.58 15.81
CA LEU A 55 1.00 6.69 14.75
C LEU A 55 2.42 7.05 14.30
N HIS A 56 3.34 6.10 14.40
CA HIS A 56 4.67 6.19 13.81
C HIS A 56 4.84 5.13 12.74
N ILE A 57 5.23 5.55 11.53
CA ILE A 57 5.45 4.68 10.38
C ILE A 57 6.93 4.79 10.00
N ASP A 58 7.65 3.68 10.02
CA ASP A 58 9.03 3.58 9.54
C ASP A 58 9.07 2.69 8.29
N ILE A 59 9.47 3.27 7.17
CA ILE A 59 9.52 2.62 5.87
C ILE A 59 10.98 2.41 5.49
N ARG A 60 11.40 1.15 5.42
CA ARG A 60 12.73 0.74 4.98
C ARG A 60 12.62 -0.15 3.76
N TRP A 61 13.68 -0.29 3.00
CA TRP A 61 13.68 -1.04 1.74
C TRP A 61 13.03 -2.43 1.81
N THR A 62 13.26 -3.18 2.87
CA THR A 62 12.75 -4.56 3.03
C THR A 62 11.78 -4.73 4.18
N MET A 63 11.49 -3.66 4.92
CA MET A 63 10.71 -3.76 6.13
C MET A 63 9.84 -2.52 6.33
N LEU A 64 8.61 -2.75 6.69
CA LEU A 64 7.67 -1.74 7.13
C LEU A 64 7.39 -1.96 8.61
N MET A 65 7.51 -0.92 9.41
CA MET A 65 7.16 -0.94 10.82
C MET A 65 6.10 0.12 11.11
N VAL A 66 5.13 -0.26 11.91
CA VAL A 66 4.11 0.63 12.45
C VAL A 66 4.13 0.52 13.96
N ASN A 67 4.22 1.65 14.61
CA ASN A 67 4.08 1.77 16.05
C ASN A 67 2.86 2.66 16.34
N VAL A 68 2.01 2.18 17.25
CA VAL A 68 0.94 2.99 17.85
C VAL A 68 1.19 3.07 19.32
N SER A 69 1.46 4.27 19.79
CA SER A 69 1.76 4.55 21.21
C SER A 69 0.65 5.37 21.84
N ASP A 70 0.21 4.92 23.00
CA ASP A 70 -0.62 5.68 23.93
C ASP A 70 0.17 5.95 25.20
N GLU A 71 -0.33 6.81 26.10
CA GLU A 71 0.36 7.20 27.35
C GLU A 71 0.81 6.01 28.22
N LYS A 72 0.11 4.86 28.10
CA LYS A 72 0.36 3.67 28.93
C LYS A 72 0.89 2.48 28.16
N HIS A 73 0.66 2.40 26.84
CA HIS A 73 0.97 1.24 26.03
C HIS A 73 1.55 1.64 24.69
N SER A 74 2.51 0.85 24.21
CA SER A 74 3.05 0.99 22.86
C SER A 74 2.97 -0.36 22.16
N PHE A 75 2.32 -0.35 20.99
CA PHE A 75 2.17 -1.54 20.15
C PHE A 75 2.98 -1.32 18.87
N SER A 76 4.04 -2.10 18.72
CA SER A 76 4.85 -2.10 17.50
C SER A 76 4.59 -3.37 16.73
N LYS A 77 4.39 -3.23 15.43
CA LYS A 77 4.27 -4.34 14.51
C LYS A 77 5.10 -4.07 13.26
N PHE A 78 5.76 -5.11 12.75
CA PHE A 78 6.58 -4.99 11.54
C PHE A 78 6.18 -6.04 10.52
N GLN A 79 6.39 -5.72 9.26
CA GLN A 79 6.13 -6.59 8.12
C GLN A 79 7.33 -6.57 7.18
N LYS A 80 7.86 -7.75 6.86
CA LYS A 80 8.91 -7.91 5.86
C LYS A 80 8.29 -7.84 4.45
N CYS A 81 8.95 -7.11 3.55
CA CYS A 81 8.61 -7.01 2.15
C CYS A 81 9.71 -7.69 1.33
N GLU A 82 9.37 -8.77 0.65
CA GLU A 82 10.36 -9.60 -0.06
C GLU A 82 10.29 -9.44 -1.58
N LYS A 83 9.12 -9.04 -2.09
CA LYS A 83 8.88 -8.90 -3.51
C LYS A 83 8.83 -7.43 -3.87
N HIS A 84 9.53 -7.06 -4.94
CA HIS A 84 9.45 -5.71 -5.49
C HIS A 84 9.17 -5.83 -6.99
N GLY A 85 8.08 -5.24 -7.42
CA GLY A 85 7.71 -5.23 -8.82
C GLY A 85 6.81 -4.05 -9.14
N ILE A 86 7.07 -3.32 -10.22
CA ILE A 86 6.28 -2.16 -10.61
C ILE A 86 4.86 -2.61 -10.95
N ASN A 87 3.88 -2.15 -10.15
CA ASN A 87 2.45 -2.37 -10.39
C ASN A 87 1.65 -1.08 -10.11
N MET A 88 1.62 -0.19 -11.11
CA MET A 88 0.92 1.09 -11.00
C MET A 88 -0.59 0.93 -10.82
N GLU A 89 -1.16 -0.16 -11.33
CA GLU A 89 -2.59 -0.46 -11.18
C GLU A 89 -2.94 -0.78 -9.72
N ALA A 90 -2.14 -1.61 -9.06
CA ALA A 90 -2.33 -1.91 -7.64
C ALA A 90 -2.20 -0.65 -6.79
N ILE A 91 -1.19 0.19 -7.03
CA ILE A 91 -1.02 1.48 -6.33
C ILE A 91 -2.26 2.37 -6.49
N SER A 92 -2.79 2.48 -7.72
CA SER A 92 -3.99 3.27 -8.00
C SER A 92 -5.23 2.71 -7.31
N LYS A 93 -5.41 1.38 -7.33
CA LYS A 93 -6.55 0.71 -6.69
C LYS A 93 -6.52 0.85 -5.17
N ILE A 94 -5.35 0.67 -4.55
CA ILE A 94 -5.19 0.86 -3.09
C ILE A 94 -5.50 2.32 -2.70
N SER A 95 -5.01 3.28 -3.48
CA SER A 95 -5.31 4.68 -3.24
C SER A 95 -6.81 4.99 -3.34
N LYS A 96 -7.50 4.45 -4.34
CA LYS A 96 -8.95 4.57 -4.49
C LYS A 96 -9.71 3.85 -3.37
N LEU A 97 -9.23 2.67 -2.94
CA LEU A 97 -9.82 1.91 -1.85
C LEU A 97 -9.76 2.71 -0.54
N SER A 98 -8.61 3.33 -0.23
CA SER A 98 -8.46 4.14 0.98
C SER A 98 -9.42 5.34 1.04
N TRP A 99 -9.72 5.97 -0.10
CA TRP A 99 -10.73 7.02 -0.18
C TRP A 99 -12.16 6.48 -0.04
N ARG A 100 -12.50 5.42 -0.78
CA ARG A 100 -13.83 4.81 -0.70
C ARG A 100 -14.15 4.28 0.69
N ALA A 101 -13.16 3.76 1.41
CA ALA A 101 -13.34 3.27 2.76
C ALA A 101 -13.81 4.37 3.71
N ILE A 102 -13.29 5.61 3.54
CA ILE A 102 -13.72 6.78 4.32
C ILE A 102 -15.10 7.25 3.86
N GLU A 103 -15.30 7.43 2.55
CA GLU A 103 -16.52 8.02 1.99
C GLU A 103 -17.76 7.14 2.19
N GLN A 104 -17.58 5.83 2.17
CA GLN A 104 -18.68 4.85 2.23
C GLN A 104 -18.72 4.08 3.56
N ASP A 105 -17.94 4.48 4.54
CA ASP A 105 -17.85 3.88 5.87
C ASP A 105 -17.78 2.33 5.82
N TYR A 106 -16.74 1.83 5.14
CA TYR A 106 -16.58 0.38 4.98
C TYR A 106 -16.38 -0.32 6.32
N SER A 107 -17.00 -1.50 6.47
CA SER A 107 -16.63 -2.41 7.56
C SER A 107 -15.19 -2.93 7.35
N LEU A 108 -14.54 -3.32 8.45
CA LEU A 108 -13.18 -3.89 8.38
C LEU A 108 -13.12 -5.12 7.47
N ASP A 109 -14.15 -5.96 7.50
CA ASP A 109 -14.25 -7.16 6.65
C ASP A 109 -14.31 -6.80 5.17
N LYS A 110 -15.11 -5.79 4.81
CA LYS A 110 -15.22 -5.31 3.44
C LYS A 110 -13.92 -4.70 2.94
N TYR A 111 -13.24 -3.92 3.79
CA TYR A 111 -11.94 -3.36 3.44
C TYR A 111 -10.90 -4.47 3.20
N GLU A 112 -10.87 -5.47 4.07
CA GLU A 112 -9.97 -6.61 3.95
C GLU A 112 -10.22 -7.41 2.67
N GLU A 113 -11.49 -7.68 2.34
CA GLU A 113 -11.88 -8.38 1.11
C GLU A 113 -11.42 -7.63 -0.15
N GLU A 114 -11.67 -6.31 -0.21
CA GLU A 114 -11.25 -5.48 -1.34
C GLU A 114 -9.72 -5.39 -1.46
N LEU A 115 -9.03 -5.29 -0.33
CA LEU A 115 -7.56 -5.31 -0.31
C LEU A 115 -7.01 -6.64 -0.82
N GLU A 116 -7.63 -7.75 -0.44
CA GLU A 116 -7.22 -9.09 -0.89
C GLU A 116 -7.48 -9.31 -2.38
N LYS A 117 -8.59 -8.79 -2.91
CA LYS A 117 -8.85 -8.78 -4.37
C LYS A 117 -7.73 -8.07 -5.14
N ILE A 118 -7.27 -6.93 -4.62
CA ILE A 118 -6.16 -6.19 -5.23
C ILE A 118 -4.86 -7.00 -5.15
N ALA A 119 -4.59 -7.63 -3.99
CA ALA A 119 -3.38 -8.42 -3.77
C ALA A 119 -3.30 -9.66 -4.68
N ARG A 120 -4.43 -10.31 -4.94
CA ARG A 120 -4.51 -11.50 -5.80
C ARG A 120 -4.54 -11.19 -7.29
N GLN A 121 -4.72 -9.93 -7.67
CA GLN A 121 -4.83 -9.56 -9.07
C GLN A 121 -3.48 -9.72 -9.76
N GLU A 122 -3.42 -10.65 -10.69
CA GLU A 122 -2.28 -10.83 -11.58
C GLU A 122 -2.13 -9.63 -12.53
N ARG A 123 -0.93 -9.46 -13.10
CA ARG A 123 -0.67 -8.40 -14.07
C ARG A 123 -1.62 -8.55 -15.27
N ASN A 124 -2.37 -7.48 -15.58
CA ASN A 124 -3.35 -7.48 -16.67
C ASN A 124 -2.72 -7.53 -18.06
N TYR A 125 -1.40 -7.38 -18.17
CA TYR A 125 -0.73 -7.30 -19.48
C TYR A 125 0.23 -8.46 -19.67
N THR A 126 0.09 -9.11 -20.82
CA THR A 126 1.05 -10.12 -21.25
C THR A 126 2.42 -9.48 -21.50
N PRO A 127 3.53 -10.18 -21.26
CA PRO A 127 4.87 -9.62 -21.44
C PRO A 127 5.12 -9.10 -22.86
N TYR A 128 4.48 -9.69 -23.88
CA TYR A 128 4.58 -9.24 -25.26
C TYR A 128 3.96 -7.85 -25.48
N VAL A 129 2.79 -7.58 -24.90
CA VAL A 129 2.17 -6.25 -24.99
C VAL A 129 3.03 -5.19 -24.34
N VAL A 130 3.60 -5.50 -23.16
CA VAL A 130 4.52 -4.60 -22.47
C VAL A 130 5.75 -4.32 -23.32
N ALA A 131 6.36 -5.35 -23.93
CA ALA A 131 7.55 -5.21 -24.77
C ALA A 131 7.28 -4.31 -25.99
N ILE A 132 6.15 -4.52 -26.68
CA ILE A 132 5.74 -3.74 -27.85
C ILE A 132 5.51 -2.27 -27.45
N CYS A 133 4.74 -2.01 -26.40
CA CYS A 133 4.46 -0.66 -25.93
C CYS A 133 5.73 0.06 -25.48
N THR A 134 6.63 -0.64 -24.79
CA THR A 134 7.93 -0.09 -24.38
C THR A 134 8.80 0.24 -25.61
N GLY A 135 8.83 -0.62 -26.60
CA GLY A 135 9.55 -0.39 -27.86
C GLY A 135 9.04 0.87 -28.60
N PHE A 136 7.72 1.04 -28.70
CA PHE A 136 7.14 2.25 -29.28
C PHE A 136 7.46 3.51 -28.46
N ALA A 137 7.37 3.42 -27.14
CA ALA A 137 7.70 4.53 -26.27
C ALA A 137 9.18 4.94 -26.42
N CYS A 138 10.11 3.99 -26.38
CA CYS A 138 11.54 4.24 -26.59
C CYS A 138 11.82 4.82 -27.97
N GLY A 139 11.23 4.27 -29.04
CA GLY A 139 11.37 4.78 -30.40
C GLY A 139 10.86 6.20 -30.57
N GLY A 140 9.72 6.51 -29.94
CA GLY A 140 9.16 7.87 -29.89
C GLY A 140 10.08 8.86 -29.17
N PHE A 141 10.65 8.48 -28.03
CA PHE A 141 11.62 9.30 -27.31
C PHE A 141 12.89 9.53 -28.13
N CYS A 142 13.45 8.49 -28.76
CA CYS A 142 14.61 8.63 -29.63
C CYS A 142 14.36 9.65 -30.75
N LYS A 143 13.18 9.61 -31.36
CA LYS A 143 12.80 10.56 -32.41
C LYS A 143 12.63 11.97 -31.87
N LEU A 144 12.04 12.12 -30.68
CA LEU A 144 11.82 13.42 -30.04
C LEU A 144 13.14 14.12 -29.69
N PHE A 145 14.15 13.37 -29.24
CA PHE A 145 15.48 13.88 -28.90
C PHE A 145 16.42 13.99 -30.08
N GLY A 146 15.93 13.85 -31.32
CA GLY A 146 16.73 14.05 -32.54
C GLY A 146 17.76 12.97 -32.77
N VAL A 147 17.70 11.86 -32.07
CA VAL A 147 18.46 10.66 -32.40
C VAL A 147 17.83 10.04 -33.65
N THR A 148 17.99 10.74 -34.78
CA THR A 148 17.72 10.19 -36.10
C THR A 148 18.75 9.10 -36.34
N GLY A 149 18.28 7.86 -36.37
CA GLY A 149 19.15 6.70 -36.59
C GLY A 149 20.00 6.86 -37.86
N LEU A 150 21.23 7.21 -37.64
CA LEU A 150 22.30 6.85 -38.53
C LEU A 150 22.90 5.54 -37.99
N LEU A 151 22.17 4.48 -38.25
CA LEU A 151 22.71 3.13 -38.29
C LEU A 151 22.57 2.64 -39.71
N PHE A 152 23.56 3.02 -40.50
CA PHE A 152 24.09 2.30 -41.63
C PHE A 152 25.59 2.41 -41.61
#